data_77dfc6465e02328f4574057cb7276895
#
_entry.id   77dfc6465e02328f4574057cb7276895
#
_cell.length_a   1.000
_cell.length_b   1.000
_cell.length_c   1.000
_cell.angle_alpha   90.00
_cell.angle_beta   90.00
_cell.angle_gamma   90.00
#
_symmetry.space_group_name_H-M   'P 1'
#
loop_
_entity.id
_entity.type
_entity.pdbx_description
1 polymer ?
#
loop_
_entity_poly.entity_id
_entity_poly.type
_entity_poly.pdbx_seq_one_letter_code
_entity_poly.pdbx_strand_id
1 'polypeptide(L)'
;MSSKKRTVLNNVKIFDIANKGQAIAKFNERVILVDKGVPGDICDILVTKKRRKFWKGKIVKRIKDSEHRIEAKCKHFGICGGCKWQNMKYDSQLNFKQNEVLNNLKRIGGVEFENINKIIACDETFLYRNKMEFTFSNKRWLTDEEIKNCKIIQNRNACGFHISGRYDKVID
;
A
#
# COMPACT_ATOMS: atom_id res chain seq x y z
N MET A 1 9.79 6.84 30.69
CA MET A 1 9.56 6.05 29.45
C MET A 1 10.46 6.62 28.35
N SER A 2 11.46 5.88 27.91
CA SER A 2 12.38 6.34 26.85
C SER A 2 11.63 6.44 25.52
N SER A 3 11.51 7.64 24.95
CA SER A 3 10.92 7.83 23.62
C SER A 3 11.85 7.18 22.59
N LYS A 4 11.46 6.06 22.01
CA LYS A 4 12.20 5.44 20.90
C LYS A 4 12.34 6.46 19.78
N LYS A 5 13.55 6.96 19.56
CA LYS A 5 13.89 7.89 18.49
C LYS A 5 13.36 7.33 17.15
N ARG A 6 12.42 8.01 16.54
CA ARG A 6 11.85 7.62 15.24
C ARG A 6 12.91 7.82 14.17
N THR A 7 13.29 6.78 13.45
CA THR A 7 14.30 6.84 12.39
C THR A 7 13.60 7.20 11.07
N VAL A 8 13.94 8.32 10.47
CA VAL A 8 13.52 8.70 9.12
C VAL A 8 14.69 8.48 8.18
N LEU A 9 14.45 7.84 7.07
CA LEU A 9 15.41 7.61 5.99
C LEU A 9 15.03 8.55 4.85
N ASN A 10 15.98 9.37 4.41
CA ASN A 10 15.73 10.40 3.42
C ASN A 10 16.10 9.93 2.00
N ASN A 11 15.36 10.42 1.00
CA ASN A 11 15.62 10.21 -0.43
C ASN A 11 15.74 8.72 -0.83
N VAL A 12 14.91 7.86 -0.26
CA VAL A 12 14.94 6.42 -0.54
C VAL A 12 14.14 6.13 -1.80
N LYS A 13 14.76 5.45 -2.77
CA LYS A 13 14.10 5.00 -4.01
C LYS A 13 13.33 3.71 -3.76
N ILE A 14 12.08 3.69 -4.20
CA ILE A 14 11.26 2.48 -4.30
C ILE A 14 11.55 1.85 -5.66
N PHE A 15 11.84 0.55 -5.70
CA PHE A 15 12.27 -0.09 -6.94
C PHE A 15 11.44 -1.29 -7.37
N ASP A 16 10.65 -1.90 -6.48
CA ASP A 16 9.88 -3.10 -6.80
C ASP A 16 8.65 -3.24 -5.90
N ILE A 17 7.86 -4.28 -6.14
CA ILE A 17 6.68 -4.68 -5.37
C ILE A 17 6.93 -6.06 -4.75
N ALA A 18 6.63 -6.18 -3.48
CA ALA A 18 6.61 -7.45 -2.76
C ALA A 18 5.22 -8.08 -2.77
N ASN A 19 5.15 -9.34 -2.37
CA ASN A 19 3.90 -10.05 -2.10
C ASN A 19 2.94 -9.20 -1.24
N LYS A 20 1.66 -9.31 -1.46
CA LYS A 20 0.58 -8.52 -0.84
C LYS A 20 0.59 -7.04 -1.21
N GLY A 21 1.30 -6.65 -2.27
CA GLY A 21 1.28 -5.30 -2.82
C GLY A 21 2.01 -4.25 -1.99
N GLN A 22 2.95 -4.66 -1.16
CA GLN A 22 3.86 -3.73 -0.48
C GLN A 22 5.00 -3.34 -1.42
N ALA A 23 5.34 -2.06 -1.45
CA ALA A 23 6.49 -1.59 -2.21
C ALA A 23 7.81 -1.95 -1.52
N ILE A 24 8.85 -2.19 -2.32
CA ILE A 24 10.19 -2.52 -1.85
C ILE A 24 11.12 -1.33 -2.07
N ALA A 25 11.77 -0.92 -1.00
CA ALA A 25 12.90 0.00 -1.04
C ALA A 25 14.13 -0.67 -0.42
N LYS A 26 15.32 -0.10 -0.68
CA LYS A 26 16.58 -0.56 -0.10
C LYS A 26 17.35 0.63 0.45
N PHE A 27 17.87 0.48 1.65
CA PHE A 27 18.70 1.49 2.30
C PHE A 27 19.83 0.79 3.06
N ASN A 28 21.10 1.09 2.73
CA ASN A 28 22.29 0.46 3.32
C ASN A 28 22.13 -1.07 3.41
N GLU A 29 21.91 -1.73 2.27
CA GLU A 29 21.69 -3.18 2.13
C GLU A 29 20.45 -3.73 2.87
N ARG A 30 19.68 -2.91 3.55
CA ARG A 30 18.44 -3.31 4.23
C ARG A 30 17.24 -3.16 3.32
N VAL A 31 16.47 -4.23 3.20
CA VAL A 31 15.16 -4.20 2.52
C VAL A 31 14.14 -3.52 3.43
N ILE A 32 13.37 -2.63 2.86
CA ILE A 32 12.29 -1.91 3.53
C ILE A 32 11.00 -2.17 2.79
N LEU A 33 10.01 -2.71 3.48
CA LEU A 33 8.65 -2.85 2.95
C LEU A 33 7.86 -1.59 3.29
N VAL A 34 7.32 -0.95 2.25
CA VAL A 34 6.66 0.35 2.34
C VAL A 34 5.24 0.23 1.82
N ASP A 35 4.27 0.67 2.59
CA ASP A 35 2.89 0.68 2.15
C ASP A 35 2.63 1.85 1.18
N LYS A 36 1.86 1.59 0.10
CA LYS A 36 1.38 2.60 -0.87
C LYS A 36 2.46 3.32 -1.67
N GLY A 37 3.69 2.83 -1.64
CA GLY A 37 4.73 3.28 -2.56
C GLY A 37 4.50 2.73 -3.96
N VAL A 38 4.99 3.46 -4.96
CA VAL A 38 5.02 3.03 -6.36
C VAL A 38 6.47 2.92 -6.80
N PRO A 39 6.88 1.82 -7.45
CA PRO A 39 8.25 1.71 -7.97
C PRO A 39 8.60 2.92 -8.85
N GLY A 40 9.76 3.51 -8.60
CA GLY A 40 10.20 4.76 -9.21
C GLY A 40 10.02 6.00 -8.31
N ASP A 41 9.19 5.92 -7.24
CA ASP A 41 9.12 7.01 -6.27
C ASP A 41 10.45 7.21 -5.53
N ILE A 42 10.76 8.45 -5.20
CA ILE A 42 11.80 8.81 -4.24
C ILE A 42 11.11 9.45 -3.03
N CYS A 43 11.30 8.87 -1.85
CA CYS A 43 10.54 9.22 -0.65
C CYS A 43 11.41 9.30 0.60
N ASP A 44 10.97 10.12 1.56
CA ASP A 44 11.40 10.02 2.94
C ASP A 44 10.52 8.98 3.66
N ILE A 45 11.17 8.02 4.31
CA ILE A 45 10.50 6.86 4.90
C ILE A 45 10.74 6.82 6.40
N LEU A 46 9.66 6.91 7.17
CA LEU A 46 9.68 6.66 8.61
C LEU A 46 9.71 5.16 8.87
N VAL A 47 10.76 4.67 9.52
CA VAL A 47 10.85 3.27 9.94
C VAL A 47 9.89 3.02 11.10
N THR A 48 8.90 2.15 10.88
CA THR A 48 7.87 1.82 11.87
C THR A 48 8.20 0.55 12.64
N LYS A 49 8.88 -0.41 12.00
CA LYS A 49 9.27 -1.67 12.63
C LYS A 49 10.57 -2.19 12.04
N LYS A 50 11.52 -2.56 12.91
CA LYS A 50 12.77 -3.23 12.52
C LYS A 50 12.65 -4.74 12.77
N ARG A 51 12.87 -5.54 11.75
CA ARG A 51 12.98 -7.01 11.79
C ARG A 51 14.40 -7.42 11.36
N ARG A 52 14.83 -8.62 11.70
CA ARG A 52 16.16 -9.12 11.32
C ARG A 52 16.38 -9.14 9.81
N LYS A 53 15.40 -9.63 9.04
CA LYS A 53 15.48 -9.76 7.58
C LYS A 53 15.05 -8.52 6.81
N PHE A 54 14.16 -7.72 7.32
CA PHE A 54 13.62 -6.52 6.66
C PHE A 54 13.09 -5.50 7.67
N TRP A 55 12.95 -4.27 7.23
CA TRP A 55 12.26 -3.23 7.99
C TRP A 55 10.88 -2.96 7.39
N LYS A 56 10.00 -2.36 8.17
CA LYS A 56 8.76 -1.78 7.68
C LYS A 56 8.83 -0.27 7.80
N GLY A 57 8.33 0.41 6.78
CA GLY A 57 8.33 1.86 6.72
C GLY A 57 7.01 2.44 6.24
N LYS A 58 6.81 3.70 6.54
CA LYS A 58 5.70 4.52 6.05
C LYS A 58 6.27 5.74 5.36
N ILE A 59 5.77 6.08 4.18
CA ILE A 59 6.13 7.31 3.48
C ILE A 59 5.64 8.50 4.32
N VAL A 60 6.54 9.42 4.63
CA VAL A 60 6.21 10.68 5.31
C VAL A 60 6.26 11.87 4.36
N LYS A 61 7.09 11.76 3.31
CA LYS A 61 7.17 12.77 2.26
C LYS A 61 7.56 12.10 0.94
N ARG A 62 6.91 12.46 -0.16
CA ARG A 62 7.37 12.11 -1.50
C ARG A 62 8.21 13.29 -2.01
N ILE A 63 9.40 12.97 -2.52
CA ILE A 63 10.35 13.93 -3.08
C ILE A 63 10.18 13.98 -4.60
N LYS A 64 10.03 12.80 -5.22
CA LYS A 64 9.78 12.66 -6.65
C LYS A 64 8.78 11.53 -6.87
N ASP A 65 7.73 11.82 -7.63
CA ASP A 65 6.76 10.83 -8.03
C ASP A 65 7.27 9.98 -9.17
N SER A 66 6.91 8.71 -9.16
CA SER A 66 7.17 7.76 -10.23
C SER A 66 6.33 8.10 -11.48
N GLU A 67 6.86 7.84 -12.66
CA GLU A 67 6.11 7.87 -13.92
C GLU A 67 4.93 6.87 -13.96
N HIS A 68 5.00 5.82 -13.14
CA HIS A 68 3.94 4.82 -12.98
C HIS A 68 2.82 5.27 -12.05
N ARG A 69 2.99 6.41 -11.35
CA ARG A 69 2.03 6.91 -10.38
C ARG A 69 0.87 7.63 -11.08
N ILE A 70 -0.33 7.40 -10.56
CA ILE A 70 -1.54 8.15 -10.88
C ILE A 70 -2.26 8.55 -9.60
N GLU A 71 -3.17 9.49 -9.70
CA GLU A 71 -4.09 9.81 -8.62
C GLU A 71 -5.15 8.71 -8.47
N ALA A 72 -5.39 8.30 -7.23
CA ALA A 72 -6.40 7.28 -6.95
C ALA A 72 -7.81 7.88 -7.06
N LYS A 73 -8.71 7.22 -7.78
CA LYS A 73 -10.12 7.66 -7.95
C LYS A 73 -10.89 7.70 -6.63
N CYS A 74 -10.57 6.79 -5.70
CA CYS A 74 -11.28 6.67 -4.44
C CYS A 74 -10.71 7.64 -3.39
N LYS A 75 -11.55 8.52 -2.86
CA LYS A 75 -11.18 9.46 -1.77
C LYS A 75 -10.68 8.77 -0.49
N HIS A 76 -11.06 7.51 -0.29
CA HIS A 76 -10.65 6.70 0.87
C HIS A 76 -9.39 5.89 0.62
N PHE A 77 -8.80 5.98 -0.60
CA PHE A 77 -7.56 5.28 -0.89
C PHE A 77 -6.47 5.75 0.08
N GLY A 78 -5.83 4.81 0.67
CA GLY A 78 -4.79 5.16 1.62
C GLY A 78 -5.20 5.01 3.08
N ILE A 79 -6.48 5.10 3.39
CA ILE A 79 -7.06 4.89 4.72
C ILE A 79 -7.75 3.53 4.77
N CYS A 80 -8.67 3.30 3.84
CA CYS A 80 -9.36 2.03 3.66
C CYS A 80 -8.39 0.87 3.39
N GLY A 81 -8.68 -0.29 3.98
CA GLY A 81 -7.89 -1.51 3.80
C GLY A 81 -8.13 -2.25 2.49
N GLY A 82 -9.13 -1.85 1.68
CA GLY A 82 -9.59 -2.59 0.52
C GLY A 82 -8.62 -2.60 -0.66
N CYS A 83 -8.14 -1.43 -1.09
CA CYS A 83 -7.32 -1.30 -2.30
C CYS A 83 -5.83 -1.11 -1.98
N LYS A 84 -4.97 -1.67 -2.85
CA LYS A 84 -3.51 -1.58 -2.68
C LYS A 84 -2.85 -0.66 -3.71
N TRP A 85 -3.33 -0.63 -4.96
CA TRP A 85 -2.61 -0.07 -6.10
C TRP A 85 -3.42 0.91 -6.95
N GLN A 86 -4.49 1.52 -6.42
CA GLN A 86 -5.23 2.53 -7.18
C GLN A 86 -4.37 3.75 -7.57
N ASN A 87 -3.23 3.93 -6.92
CA ASN A 87 -2.26 4.99 -7.17
C ASN A 87 -1.20 4.62 -8.22
N MET A 88 -1.41 3.53 -8.98
CA MET A 88 -0.48 3.04 -10.00
C MET A 88 -1.22 2.78 -11.32
N LYS A 89 -0.62 3.15 -12.44
CA LYS A 89 -1.12 2.86 -13.79
C LYS A 89 -1.40 1.36 -13.94
N TYR A 90 -2.49 1.00 -14.60
CA TYR A 90 -2.92 -0.40 -14.70
C TYR A 90 -1.90 -1.28 -15.44
N ASP A 91 -1.32 -0.80 -16.54
CA ASP A 91 -0.26 -1.53 -17.26
C ASP A 91 0.95 -1.82 -16.37
N SER A 92 1.30 -0.87 -15.49
CA SER A 92 2.36 -1.08 -14.52
C SER A 92 1.98 -2.14 -13.47
N GLN A 93 0.71 -2.14 -13.02
CA GLN A 93 0.22 -3.20 -12.13
C GLN A 93 0.32 -4.58 -12.78
N LEU A 94 -0.04 -4.71 -14.06
CA LEU A 94 0.09 -5.97 -14.81
C LEU A 94 1.54 -6.43 -14.86
N ASN A 95 2.45 -5.54 -15.23
CA ASN A 95 3.88 -5.83 -15.31
C ASN A 95 4.45 -6.30 -13.97
N PHE A 96 4.16 -5.60 -12.87
CA PHE A 96 4.64 -6.00 -11.55
C PHE A 96 4.03 -7.33 -11.08
N LYS A 97 2.75 -7.59 -11.36
CA LYS A 97 2.11 -8.88 -11.04
C LYS A 97 2.75 -10.03 -11.83
N GLN A 98 2.97 -9.84 -13.11
CA GLN A 98 3.63 -10.84 -13.94
C GLN A 98 5.04 -11.14 -13.41
N ASN A 99 5.83 -10.10 -13.14
CA ASN A 99 7.17 -10.26 -12.60
C ASN A 99 7.18 -10.95 -11.24
N GLU A 100 6.21 -10.68 -10.36
CA GLU A 100 6.07 -11.38 -9.08
C GLU A 100 5.86 -12.88 -9.29
N VAL A 101 4.95 -13.28 -10.18
CA VAL A 101 4.70 -14.69 -10.50
C VAL A 101 5.95 -15.35 -11.06
N LEU A 102 6.63 -14.72 -12.04
CA LEU A 102 7.84 -15.25 -12.63
C LEU A 102 8.97 -15.42 -11.60
N ASN A 103 9.17 -14.41 -10.78
CA ASN A 103 10.18 -14.47 -9.73
C ASN A 103 9.88 -15.59 -8.71
N ASN A 104 8.61 -15.80 -8.37
CA ASN A 104 8.21 -16.87 -7.44
C ASN A 104 8.40 -18.25 -8.08
N LEU A 105 8.00 -18.46 -9.31
CA LEU A 105 8.20 -19.71 -10.03
C LEU A 105 9.70 -20.04 -10.15
N LYS A 106 10.51 -19.07 -10.54
CA LYS A 106 11.95 -19.27 -10.76
C LYS A 106 12.71 -19.45 -9.44
N ARG A 107 12.50 -18.57 -8.45
CA ARG A 107 13.31 -18.54 -7.22
C ARG A 107 12.84 -19.49 -6.13
N ILE A 108 11.53 -19.72 -6.05
CA ILE A 108 10.92 -20.57 -5.00
C ILE A 108 10.58 -21.93 -5.60
N GLY A 109 9.96 -21.94 -6.78
CA GLY A 109 9.54 -23.16 -7.47
C GLY A 109 10.68 -23.90 -8.18
N GLY A 110 11.81 -23.23 -8.44
CA GLY A 110 12.91 -23.82 -9.24
C GLY A 110 12.50 -24.17 -10.68
N VAL A 111 11.43 -23.56 -11.18
CA VAL A 111 10.88 -23.84 -12.51
C VAL A 111 11.60 -22.99 -13.55
N GLU A 112 12.14 -23.67 -14.57
CA GLU A 112 12.61 -23.03 -15.80
C GLU A 112 11.49 -23.11 -16.85
N PHE A 113 11.35 -22.06 -17.64
CA PHE A 113 10.35 -21.97 -18.69
C PHE A 113 10.94 -21.26 -19.90
N GLU A 114 10.70 -21.79 -21.08
CA GLU A 114 11.18 -21.23 -22.35
C GLU A 114 10.32 -20.07 -22.83
N ASN A 115 9.01 -20.20 -22.67
CA ASN A 115 8.03 -19.21 -23.13
C ASN A 115 7.04 -18.83 -22.04
N ILE A 116 6.74 -17.54 -21.94
CA ILE A 116 5.78 -17.00 -21.01
C ILE A 116 4.83 -16.07 -21.76
N ASN A 117 3.57 -16.40 -21.70
CA ASN A 117 2.53 -15.53 -22.23
C ASN A 117 2.38 -14.28 -21.36
N LYS A 118 2.00 -13.17 -21.99
CA LYS A 118 1.65 -11.95 -21.25
C LYS A 118 0.46 -12.22 -20.34
N ILE A 119 0.45 -11.59 -19.19
CA ILE A 119 -0.69 -11.59 -18.26
C ILE A 119 -1.94 -11.08 -18.98
N ILE A 120 -3.05 -11.78 -18.79
CA ILE A 120 -4.35 -11.36 -19.35
C ILE A 120 -4.83 -10.15 -18.56
N ALA A 121 -5.08 -9.05 -19.26
CA ALA A 121 -5.61 -7.82 -18.67
C ALA A 121 -7.13 -7.94 -18.48
N CYS A 122 -7.67 -7.10 -17.59
CA CYS A 122 -9.09 -6.88 -17.44
C CYS A 122 -9.47 -5.56 -18.12
N ASP A 123 -10.49 -5.56 -18.94
CA ASP A 123 -10.96 -4.35 -19.64
C ASP A 123 -11.58 -3.35 -18.67
N GLU A 124 -12.36 -3.84 -17.70
CA GLU A 124 -13.01 -3.04 -16.66
C GLU A 124 -12.25 -3.13 -15.33
N THR A 125 -11.43 -2.12 -15.03
CA THR A 125 -10.61 -2.10 -13.82
C THR A 125 -11.31 -1.55 -12.57
N PHE A 126 -12.54 -1.02 -12.74
CA PHE A 126 -13.42 -0.55 -11.68
C PHE A 126 -14.80 -1.19 -11.82
N LEU A 127 -15.59 -1.17 -10.76
CA LEU A 127 -16.95 -1.69 -10.71
C LEU A 127 -17.10 -3.19 -11.06
N TYR A 128 -16.00 -3.93 -11.11
CA TYR A 128 -15.99 -5.36 -11.46
C TYR A 128 -16.38 -6.28 -10.30
N ARG A 129 -16.34 -5.78 -9.06
CA ARG A 129 -16.56 -6.59 -7.86
C ARG A 129 -18.06 -6.74 -7.60
N ASN A 130 -18.54 -7.98 -7.56
CA ASN A 130 -19.95 -8.33 -7.34
C ASN A 130 -20.27 -8.86 -5.93
N LYS A 131 -19.23 -9.06 -5.09
CA LYS A 131 -19.39 -9.40 -3.67
C LYS A 131 -18.60 -8.43 -2.82
N MET A 132 -19.27 -7.76 -1.89
CA MET A 132 -18.67 -6.82 -0.95
C MET A 132 -19.22 -7.09 0.45
N GLU A 133 -18.36 -6.95 1.45
CA GLU A 133 -18.72 -7.11 2.86
C GLU A 133 -18.52 -5.78 3.57
N PHE A 134 -19.58 -5.26 4.17
CA PHE A 134 -19.57 -4.04 4.96
C PHE A 134 -19.72 -4.39 6.42
N THR A 135 -19.05 -3.65 7.28
CA THR A 135 -19.12 -3.82 8.73
C THR A 135 -19.84 -2.65 9.36
N PHE A 136 -20.81 -2.94 10.21
CA PHE A 136 -21.41 -1.94 11.10
C PHE A 136 -20.53 -1.74 12.33
N SER A 137 -20.30 -0.50 12.73
CA SER A 137 -19.49 -0.17 13.90
C SER A 137 -19.97 1.14 14.53
N ASN A 138 -19.87 1.22 15.85
CA ASN A 138 -20.02 2.46 16.60
C ASN A 138 -18.71 3.24 16.77
N LYS A 139 -17.67 2.83 16.04
CA LYS A 139 -16.32 3.42 16.07
C LYS A 139 -15.89 3.87 14.68
N ARG A 140 -16.70 4.77 14.07
CA ARG A 140 -16.34 5.37 12.78
C ARG A 140 -14.94 5.99 12.84
N TRP A 141 -14.16 5.78 11.78
CA TRP A 141 -12.88 6.45 11.61
C TRP A 141 -13.10 7.95 11.42
N LEU A 142 -12.35 8.76 12.15
CA LEU A 142 -12.32 10.20 11.95
C LEU A 142 -11.19 10.55 10.99
N THR A 143 -11.48 11.43 10.05
CA THR A 143 -10.48 11.97 9.12
C THR A 143 -9.55 12.95 9.84
N ASP A 144 -8.38 13.20 9.24
CA ASP A 144 -7.42 14.17 9.80
C ASP A 144 -8.02 15.58 9.86
N GLU A 145 -8.94 15.92 8.94
CA GLU A 145 -9.66 17.20 8.93
C GLU A 145 -10.65 17.30 10.11
N GLU A 146 -11.41 16.24 10.35
CA GLU A 146 -12.35 16.20 11.48
C GLU A 146 -11.60 16.31 12.82
N ILE A 147 -10.44 15.67 12.93
CA ILE A 147 -9.59 15.72 14.11
C ILE A 147 -9.02 17.14 14.30
N LYS A 148 -8.50 17.75 13.23
CA LYS A 148 -7.94 19.12 13.29
C LYS A 148 -8.97 20.18 13.63
N ASN A 149 -10.20 20.03 13.13
CA ASN A 149 -11.27 20.96 13.37
C ASN A 149 -11.90 20.82 14.76
N CYS A 150 -11.37 19.94 15.62
CA CYS A 150 -11.84 19.68 16.99
C CYS A 150 -13.37 19.47 17.07
N LYS A 151 -14.01 18.96 16.03
CA LYS A 151 -15.45 18.68 16.05
C LYS A 151 -15.73 17.51 16.95
N ILE A 152 -16.53 17.76 17.99
CA ILE A 152 -17.07 16.68 18.84
C ILE A 152 -18.15 15.96 18.02
N ILE A 153 -17.78 14.80 17.47
CA ILE A 153 -18.72 13.96 16.74
C ILE A 153 -19.31 12.95 17.72
N GLN A 154 -20.52 13.25 18.20
CA GLN A 154 -21.23 12.43 19.18
C GLN A 154 -21.66 11.07 18.58
N ASN A 155 -22.22 11.08 17.38
CA ASN A 155 -22.60 9.85 16.70
C ASN A 155 -21.46 9.34 15.82
N ARG A 156 -20.93 8.18 16.18
CA ARG A 156 -19.86 7.50 15.45
C ARG A 156 -20.29 6.16 14.85
N ASN A 157 -21.60 5.99 14.68
CA ASN A 157 -22.14 4.84 13.95
C ASN A 157 -21.77 4.97 12.48
N ALA A 158 -21.37 3.86 11.89
CA ALA A 158 -20.97 3.80 10.49
C ALA A 158 -21.17 2.40 9.93
N CYS A 159 -21.35 2.33 8.63
CA CYS A 159 -21.36 1.09 7.87
C CYS A 159 -20.34 1.25 6.73
N GLY A 160 -19.29 0.45 6.74
CA GLY A 160 -18.24 0.62 5.74
C GLY A 160 -17.14 -0.43 5.81
N PHE A 161 -16.01 -0.10 5.19
CA PHE A 161 -14.84 -0.96 5.19
C PHE A 161 -13.92 -0.72 6.38
N HIS A 162 -13.22 -1.77 6.79
CA HIS A 162 -12.20 -1.65 7.81
C HIS A 162 -11.03 -0.76 7.38
N ILE A 163 -10.50 -0.03 8.34
CA ILE A 163 -9.22 0.67 8.18
C ILE A 163 -8.08 -0.35 8.08
N SER A 164 -7.13 -0.08 7.24
CA SER A 164 -5.96 -0.96 7.08
C SER A 164 -5.26 -1.24 8.42
N GLY A 165 -5.21 -2.53 8.80
CA GLY A 165 -4.59 -2.98 10.04
C GLY A 165 -5.40 -2.73 11.31
N ARG A 166 -6.69 -2.34 11.19
CA ARG A 166 -7.59 -2.15 12.34
C ARG A 166 -8.95 -2.77 12.04
N TYR A 167 -9.35 -3.72 12.87
CA TYR A 167 -10.60 -4.45 12.70
C TYR A 167 -11.77 -3.88 13.52
N ASP A 168 -11.47 -2.94 14.43
CA ASP A 168 -12.45 -2.29 15.31
C ASP A 168 -13.02 -0.97 14.76
N LYS A 169 -12.49 -0.50 13.61
CA LYS A 169 -12.86 0.79 13.02
C LYS A 169 -13.20 0.65 11.56
N VAL A 170 -14.23 1.35 11.15
CA VAL A 170 -14.68 1.42 9.76
C VAL A 170 -14.62 2.83 9.23
N ILE A 171 -14.42 2.96 7.93
CA ILE A 171 -14.57 4.20 7.20
C ILE A 171 -15.88 4.14 6.42
N ASP A 172 -16.62 5.22 6.52
CA ASP A 172 -17.93 5.44 5.93
C ASP A 172 -17.78 6.21 4.62
#